data_4cb90ab73c421f4793bce7282c678037
#
_entry.id   4cb90ab73c421f4793bce7282c678037
#
_cell.length_a   1.000
_cell.length_b   1.000
_cell.length_c   1.000
_cell.angle_alpha   90.00
_cell.angle_beta   90.00
_cell.angle_gamma   90.00
#
_symmetry.space_group_name_H-M   'P 1'
#
loop_
_entity.id
_entity.type
_entity.pdbx_description
1 polymer ?
#
loop_
_entity_poly.entity_id
_entity_poly.type
_entity_poly.pdbx_seq_one_letter_code
_entity_poly.pdbx_strand_id
1 'polypeptide(L)'
;VVARSIDHELKIRGEEFVYLDVTHMPAEETKHHFPNIYEKCLSIGIDITKDMIPVCPAAHYCCGGVKVNTNGETSIKRLYALGEASCTGLHGANRLASNSLIEAVVYADQAARHAVERLNRVELQEGIPDWNDEGTSATEEMSLIIQDYRELQQIMSNYVGIVRSDMRLERASRRLEIIYKETEEMYTTLTLSKELCELRNMIAVAYLIIKQARQMKESVGLHYTLDYPSQPHPIKEF
;
A
#
# COMPACT_ATOMS: atom_id res chain seq x y z
N VAL A 1 -5.90 2.60 -18.48
CA VAL A 1 -5.09 2.43 -19.69
C VAL A 1 -3.68 2.98 -19.46
N VAL A 2 -3.50 4.27 -19.19
CA VAL A 2 -2.18 4.92 -19.09
C VAL A 2 -1.22 4.20 -18.14
N ALA A 3 -1.59 3.96 -16.89
CA ALA A 3 -0.72 3.31 -15.91
C ALA A 3 -0.26 1.90 -16.37
N ARG A 4 -1.14 1.13 -17.04
CA ARG A 4 -0.76 -0.20 -17.59
C ARG A 4 0.20 -0.09 -18.77
N SER A 5 0.04 0.93 -19.61
CA SER A 5 0.95 1.15 -20.75
C SER A 5 2.34 1.55 -20.24
N ILE A 6 2.42 2.44 -19.24
CA ILE A 6 3.69 2.80 -18.61
C ILE A 6 4.34 1.59 -17.94
N ASP A 7 3.58 0.82 -17.14
CA ASP A 7 4.09 -0.40 -16.48
C ASP A 7 4.64 -1.42 -17.51
N HIS A 8 3.98 -1.53 -18.67
CA HIS A 8 4.44 -2.38 -19.75
C HIS A 8 5.78 -1.91 -20.35
N GLU A 9 5.90 -0.61 -20.68
CA GLU A 9 7.14 -0.04 -21.20
C GLU A 9 8.31 -0.18 -20.21
N LEU A 10 8.08 0.13 -18.93
CA LEU A 10 9.09 -0.03 -17.90
C LEU A 10 9.59 -1.46 -17.79
N LYS A 11 8.66 -2.44 -17.82
CA LYS A 11 9.03 -3.85 -17.69
C LYS A 11 9.73 -4.42 -18.92
N ILE A 12 9.37 -3.98 -20.14
CA ILE A 12 10.06 -4.43 -21.37
C ILE A 12 11.47 -3.85 -21.46
N ARG A 13 11.63 -2.56 -21.09
CA ARG A 13 12.91 -1.87 -21.20
C ARG A 13 13.83 -2.10 -20.01
N GLY A 14 13.28 -2.55 -18.87
CA GLY A 14 14.02 -2.67 -17.62
C GLY A 14 14.34 -1.32 -16.98
N GLU A 15 13.51 -0.30 -17.27
CA GLU A 15 13.67 1.04 -16.75
C GLU A 15 12.80 1.27 -15.51
N GLU A 16 13.17 2.25 -14.67
CA GLU A 16 12.49 2.54 -13.41
C GLU A 16 11.43 3.63 -13.54
N PHE A 17 11.51 4.48 -14.57
CA PHE A 17 10.59 5.60 -14.81
C PHE A 17 10.46 5.92 -16.31
N VAL A 18 9.42 6.68 -16.63
CA VAL A 18 9.26 7.35 -17.93
C VAL A 18 9.25 8.85 -17.71
N TYR A 19 9.40 9.62 -18.79
CA TYR A 19 9.37 11.08 -18.69
C TYR A 19 7.98 11.63 -19.01
N LEU A 20 7.51 12.55 -18.13
CA LEU A 20 6.38 13.42 -18.40
C LEU A 20 6.91 14.74 -18.93
N ASP A 21 6.57 15.08 -20.17
CA ASP A 21 6.97 16.32 -20.82
C ASP A 21 5.83 17.34 -20.78
N VAL A 22 6.05 18.42 -20.05
CA VAL A 22 5.18 19.61 -19.98
C VAL A 22 5.87 20.86 -20.52
N THR A 23 7.07 20.75 -21.12
CA THR A 23 7.87 21.87 -21.60
C THR A 23 7.25 22.59 -22.80
N HIS A 24 6.27 21.98 -23.45
CA HIS A 24 5.49 22.58 -24.53
C HIS A 24 4.48 23.63 -24.05
N MET A 25 4.18 23.69 -22.75
CA MET A 25 3.29 24.66 -22.14
C MET A 25 4.04 25.96 -21.83
N PRO A 26 3.37 27.15 -21.94
CA PRO A 26 3.97 28.42 -21.51
C PRO A 26 4.40 28.35 -20.02
N ALA A 27 5.63 28.80 -19.73
CA ALA A 27 6.22 28.66 -18.38
C ALA A 27 5.36 29.31 -17.28
N GLU A 28 4.78 30.48 -17.54
CA GLU A 28 3.93 31.18 -16.56
C GLU A 28 2.59 30.44 -16.33
N GLU A 29 2.05 29.82 -17.36
CA GLU A 29 0.84 29.03 -17.26
C GLU A 29 1.10 27.72 -16.44
N THR A 30 2.21 27.07 -16.70
CA THR A 30 2.64 25.88 -15.94
C THR A 30 2.80 26.19 -14.45
N LYS A 31 3.48 27.29 -14.12
CA LYS A 31 3.65 27.72 -12.72
C LYS A 31 2.33 28.10 -12.05
N HIS A 32 1.43 28.75 -12.81
CA HIS A 32 0.13 29.16 -12.28
C HIS A 32 -0.80 27.98 -12.02
N HIS A 33 -0.85 27.00 -12.92
CA HIS A 33 -1.73 25.85 -12.78
C HIS A 33 -1.20 24.78 -11.81
N PHE A 34 0.13 24.66 -11.70
CA PHE A 34 0.77 23.60 -10.90
C PHE A 34 1.83 24.15 -9.93
N PRO A 35 1.52 25.15 -9.07
CA PRO A 35 2.51 25.83 -8.24
C PRO A 35 3.23 24.85 -7.29
N ASN A 36 2.49 23.99 -6.61
CA ASN A 36 3.07 23.03 -5.65
C ASN A 36 3.97 21.98 -6.31
N ILE A 37 3.59 21.52 -7.51
CA ILE A 37 4.39 20.56 -8.29
C ILE A 37 5.66 21.25 -8.78
N TYR A 38 5.55 22.50 -9.27
CA TYR A 38 6.68 23.31 -9.71
C TYR A 38 7.70 23.48 -8.58
N GLU A 39 7.27 23.96 -7.41
CA GLU A 39 8.14 24.17 -6.26
C GLU A 39 8.79 22.85 -5.79
N LYS A 40 8.02 21.77 -5.75
CA LYS A 40 8.53 20.45 -5.34
C LYS A 40 9.59 19.94 -6.30
N CYS A 41 9.34 20.00 -7.61
CA CYS A 41 10.31 19.58 -8.62
C CYS A 41 11.56 20.47 -8.58
N LEU A 42 11.39 21.78 -8.44
CA LEU A 42 12.51 22.73 -8.36
C LEU A 42 13.39 22.46 -7.11
N SER A 43 12.79 22.06 -5.98
CA SER A 43 13.52 21.72 -4.76
C SER A 43 14.48 20.52 -4.90
N ILE A 44 14.28 19.70 -5.92
CA ILE A 44 15.15 18.57 -6.28
C ILE A 44 15.95 18.79 -7.56
N GLY A 45 15.98 20.04 -8.05
CA GLY A 45 16.78 20.44 -9.21
C GLY A 45 16.11 20.25 -10.58
N ILE A 46 14.80 20.00 -10.62
CA ILE A 46 14.03 19.84 -11.87
C ILE A 46 13.17 21.08 -12.11
N ASP A 47 13.50 21.89 -13.13
CA ASP A 47 12.65 23.00 -13.60
C ASP A 47 11.67 22.49 -14.66
N ILE A 48 10.44 22.16 -14.26
CA ILE A 48 9.43 21.56 -15.15
C ILE A 48 9.04 22.43 -16.34
N THR A 49 9.44 23.70 -16.36
CA THR A 49 9.26 24.58 -17.54
C THR A 49 10.33 24.35 -18.61
N LYS A 50 11.39 23.60 -18.32
CA LYS A 50 12.53 23.31 -19.19
C LYS A 50 12.91 21.83 -19.23
N ASP A 51 12.67 21.12 -18.12
CA ASP A 51 13.09 19.75 -17.91
C ASP A 51 11.89 18.81 -17.90
N MET A 52 12.07 17.60 -18.41
CA MET A 52 11.05 16.55 -18.29
C MET A 52 11.06 15.94 -16.89
N ILE A 53 9.89 15.59 -16.37
CA ILE A 53 9.70 15.04 -15.03
C ILE A 53 9.80 13.51 -15.09
N PRO A 54 10.71 12.85 -14.35
CA PRO A 54 10.69 11.41 -14.22
C PRO A 54 9.48 10.97 -13.39
N VAL A 55 8.66 10.07 -13.95
CA VAL A 55 7.43 9.58 -13.32
C VAL A 55 7.31 8.07 -13.44
N CYS A 56 6.77 7.42 -12.41
CA CYS A 56 6.38 6.02 -12.44
C CYS A 56 5.00 5.85 -11.82
N PRO A 57 4.20 4.88 -12.30
CA PRO A 57 2.94 4.55 -11.67
C PRO A 57 3.17 3.95 -10.28
N ALA A 58 2.38 4.38 -9.31
CA ALA A 58 2.45 3.86 -7.95
C ALA A 58 1.05 3.50 -7.43
N ALA A 59 0.98 2.61 -6.44
CA ALA A 59 -0.23 2.38 -5.69
C ALA A 59 -0.62 3.68 -4.96
N HIS A 60 -1.91 4.05 -5.02
CA HIS A 60 -2.40 5.29 -4.43
C HIS A 60 -3.25 5.03 -3.18
N TYR A 61 -4.10 4.00 -3.21
CA TYR A 61 -5.01 3.67 -2.11
C TYR A 61 -5.20 2.17 -2.01
N CYS A 62 -5.24 1.63 -0.79
CA CYS A 62 -5.27 0.18 -0.54
C CYS A 62 -6.54 -0.49 -1.08
N CYS A 63 -7.70 0.20 -1.07
CA CYS A 63 -9.01 -0.35 -1.42
C CYS A 63 -9.40 -1.63 -0.68
N GLY A 64 -8.80 -1.88 0.46
CA GLY A 64 -8.97 -3.06 1.28
C GLY A 64 -8.45 -2.80 2.69
N GLY A 65 -8.34 -3.84 3.50
CA GLY A 65 -7.84 -3.72 4.88
C GLY A 65 -8.57 -4.64 5.84
N VAL A 66 -8.62 -4.26 7.09
CA VAL A 66 -9.31 -5.00 8.15
C VAL A 66 -10.81 -4.88 7.95
N LYS A 67 -11.50 -6.02 7.78
CA LYS A 67 -12.96 -6.05 7.61
C LYS A 67 -13.66 -5.52 8.86
N VAL A 68 -14.58 -4.58 8.66
CA VAL A 68 -15.36 -3.93 9.72
C VAL A 68 -16.86 -3.93 9.43
N ASN A 69 -17.66 -3.75 10.48
CA ASN A 69 -19.09 -3.45 10.37
C ASN A 69 -19.33 -1.93 10.22
N THR A 70 -20.58 -1.51 10.17
CA THR A 70 -20.96 -0.10 10.03
C THR A 70 -20.49 0.82 11.16
N ASN A 71 -20.13 0.27 12.32
CA ASN A 71 -19.57 1.01 13.43
C ASN A 71 -18.02 1.00 13.45
N GLY A 72 -17.36 0.51 12.40
CA GLY A 72 -15.89 0.37 12.37
C GLY A 72 -15.34 -0.75 13.24
N GLU A 73 -16.20 -1.59 13.86
CA GLU A 73 -15.77 -2.68 14.75
C GLU A 73 -15.32 -3.88 13.94
N THR A 74 -14.19 -4.47 14.32
CA THR A 74 -13.64 -5.68 13.70
C THR A 74 -14.25 -6.96 14.28
N SER A 75 -13.82 -8.12 13.82
CA SER A 75 -14.18 -9.42 14.42
C SER A 75 -13.52 -9.65 15.79
N ILE A 76 -12.50 -8.86 16.15
CA ILE A 76 -11.85 -8.90 17.45
C ILE A 76 -12.58 -7.93 18.37
N LYS A 77 -13.09 -8.41 19.49
CA LYS A 77 -13.81 -7.58 20.44
C LYS A 77 -12.99 -6.38 20.89
N ARG A 78 -13.60 -5.19 20.92
CA ARG A 78 -12.98 -3.93 21.35
C ARG A 78 -11.91 -3.37 20.42
N LEU A 79 -11.73 -3.96 19.22
CA LEU A 79 -10.83 -3.48 18.18
C LEU A 79 -11.62 -2.84 17.06
N TYR A 80 -11.26 -1.63 16.70
CA TYR A 80 -11.83 -0.86 15.59
C TYR A 80 -10.76 -0.61 14.54
N ALA A 81 -11.17 -0.53 13.28
CA ALA A 81 -10.34 -0.08 12.18
C ALA A 81 -11.10 0.95 11.35
N LEU A 82 -10.43 2.05 11.00
CA LEU A 82 -11.05 3.21 10.35
C LEU A 82 -10.17 3.73 9.21
N GLY A 83 -10.80 4.42 8.25
CA GLY A 83 -10.11 5.01 7.11
C GLY A 83 -9.45 3.96 6.21
N GLU A 84 -8.31 4.28 5.63
CA GLU A 84 -7.62 3.41 4.67
C GLU A 84 -7.22 2.04 5.22
N ALA A 85 -7.01 1.92 6.53
CA ALA A 85 -6.70 0.64 7.18
C ALA A 85 -7.90 -0.32 7.22
N SER A 86 -9.13 0.16 6.99
CA SER A 86 -10.34 -0.62 7.08
C SER A 86 -10.87 -1.05 5.71
N CYS A 87 -11.57 -2.18 5.71
CA CYS A 87 -12.37 -2.65 4.57
C CYS A 87 -13.86 -2.56 4.92
N THR A 88 -14.47 -1.44 4.57
CA THR A 88 -15.91 -1.20 4.77
C THR A 88 -16.77 -1.77 3.65
N GLY A 89 -16.16 -2.05 2.49
CA GLY A 89 -16.81 -2.42 1.25
C GLY A 89 -17.20 -1.24 0.34
N LEU A 90 -17.08 0.01 0.81
CA LEU A 90 -17.47 1.20 0.05
C LEU A 90 -16.72 1.31 -1.29
N HIS A 91 -15.46 0.98 -1.29
CA HIS A 91 -14.61 1.15 -2.46
C HIS A 91 -14.69 0.01 -3.48
N GLY A 92 -15.27 -1.12 -3.11
CA GLY A 92 -15.31 -2.29 -3.98
C GLY A 92 -13.92 -2.67 -4.49
N ALA A 93 -13.82 -2.93 -5.78
CA ALA A 93 -12.56 -3.31 -6.42
C ALA A 93 -11.70 -2.12 -6.88
N ASN A 94 -12.22 -0.88 -6.80
CA ASN A 94 -11.50 0.34 -7.14
C ASN A 94 -12.20 1.56 -6.54
N ARG A 95 -11.45 2.37 -5.80
CA ARG A 95 -11.98 3.56 -5.12
C ARG A 95 -12.38 4.66 -6.12
N LEU A 96 -13.56 5.23 -5.93
CA LEU A 96 -13.92 6.48 -6.57
C LEU A 96 -13.20 7.66 -5.88
N ALA A 97 -12.67 8.57 -6.68
CA ALA A 97 -11.94 9.74 -6.17
C ALA A 97 -12.75 10.51 -5.12
N SER A 98 -12.06 11.07 -4.12
CA SER A 98 -12.59 11.85 -2.98
C SER A 98 -13.39 11.06 -1.92
N ASN A 99 -13.78 9.81 -2.16
CA ASN A 99 -14.57 9.05 -1.19
C ASN A 99 -13.77 8.60 0.03
N SER A 100 -12.43 8.53 -0.04
CA SER A 100 -11.59 8.08 1.07
C SER A 100 -11.68 8.96 2.32
N LEU A 101 -11.66 10.28 2.15
CA LEU A 101 -11.76 11.21 3.28
C LEU A 101 -13.16 11.19 3.92
N ILE A 102 -14.20 11.10 3.11
CA ILE A 102 -15.58 11.02 3.59
C ILE A 102 -15.79 9.72 4.38
N GLU A 103 -15.31 8.59 3.85
CA GLU A 103 -15.35 7.31 4.56
C GLU A 103 -14.65 7.39 5.91
N ALA A 104 -13.43 7.92 5.94
CA ALA A 104 -12.64 8.03 7.17
C ALA A 104 -13.38 8.87 8.24
N VAL A 105 -13.94 10.01 7.87
CA VAL A 105 -14.66 10.90 8.79
C VAL A 105 -15.95 10.26 9.31
N VAL A 106 -16.75 9.67 8.41
CA VAL A 106 -18.03 9.03 8.79
C VAL A 106 -17.81 7.84 9.72
N TYR A 107 -16.88 6.96 9.37
CA TYR A 107 -16.60 5.79 10.21
C TYR A 107 -15.91 6.17 11.53
N ALA A 108 -15.09 7.24 11.55
CA ALA A 108 -14.51 7.73 12.79
C ALA A 108 -15.59 8.25 13.77
N ASP A 109 -16.57 9.02 13.29
CA ASP A 109 -17.68 9.50 14.11
C ASP A 109 -18.52 8.34 14.64
N GLN A 110 -18.91 7.40 13.76
CA GLN A 110 -19.70 6.23 14.15
C GLN A 110 -18.97 5.35 15.17
N ALA A 111 -17.71 5.07 14.96
CA ALA A 111 -16.90 4.27 15.87
C ALA A 111 -16.71 4.96 17.23
N ALA A 112 -16.49 6.28 17.24
CA ALA A 112 -16.37 7.05 18.47
C ALA A 112 -17.66 6.98 19.29
N ARG A 113 -18.83 7.20 18.68
CA ARG A 113 -20.15 7.08 19.36
C ARG A 113 -20.35 5.69 19.94
N HIS A 114 -20.14 4.66 19.11
CA HIS A 114 -20.28 3.28 19.53
C HIS A 114 -19.32 2.87 20.66
N ALA A 115 -18.07 3.34 20.61
CA ALA A 115 -17.08 3.08 21.66
C ALA A 115 -17.47 3.76 22.98
N VAL A 116 -17.91 5.03 22.94
CA VAL A 116 -18.32 5.79 24.13
C VAL A 116 -19.54 5.14 24.81
N GLU A 117 -20.54 4.70 24.06
CA GLU A 117 -21.72 4.00 24.62
C GLU A 117 -21.34 2.72 25.38
N ARG A 118 -20.27 2.06 24.98
CA ARG A 118 -19.79 0.81 25.56
C ARG A 118 -18.74 1.00 26.66
N LEU A 119 -18.08 2.13 26.70
CA LEU A 119 -16.94 2.38 27.61
C LEU A 119 -17.31 2.11 29.08
N ASN A 120 -18.51 2.53 29.52
CA ASN A 120 -18.99 2.32 30.89
C ASN A 120 -19.31 0.85 31.23
N ARG A 121 -19.26 -0.04 30.23
CA ARG A 121 -19.54 -1.48 30.40
C ARG A 121 -18.27 -2.32 30.25
N VAL A 122 -17.13 -1.66 30.09
CA VAL A 122 -15.83 -2.31 29.87
C VAL A 122 -15.00 -2.18 31.12
N GLU A 123 -14.63 -3.28 31.73
CA GLU A 123 -13.59 -3.31 32.75
C GLU A 123 -12.23 -3.15 32.08
N LEU A 124 -11.43 -2.20 32.58
CA LEU A 124 -10.05 -2.05 32.17
C LEU A 124 -9.22 -3.21 32.73
N GLN A 125 -8.40 -3.79 31.88
CA GLN A 125 -7.47 -4.81 32.32
C GLN A 125 -6.30 -4.15 33.08
N GLU A 126 -6.15 -4.49 34.34
CA GLU A 126 -5.01 -4.08 35.16
C GLU A 126 -3.85 -5.08 35.00
N GLY A 127 -2.63 -4.64 35.31
CA GLY A 127 -1.47 -5.52 35.36
C GLY A 127 -0.99 -6.00 33.99
N ILE A 128 -1.13 -5.16 32.95
CA ILE A 128 -0.51 -5.45 31.64
C ILE A 128 1.01 -5.42 31.85
N PRO A 129 1.74 -6.52 31.58
CA PRO A 129 3.18 -6.56 31.76
C PRO A 129 3.87 -5.62 30.77
N ASP A 130 4.97 -5.03 31.19
CA ASP A 130 5.87 -4.33 30.29
C ASP A 130 6.45 -5.29 29.25
N TRP A 131 6.95 -4.70 28.17
CA TRP A 131 7.67 -5.48 27.15
C TRP A 131 8.93 -6.10 27.77
N ASN A 132 9.11 -7.41 27.58
CA ASN A 132 10.32 -8.10 28.03
C ASN A 132 11.31 -8.23 26.86
N ASP A 133 12.44 -7.55 27.00
CA ASP A 133 13.58 -7.59 26.06
C ASP A 133 14.78 -8.41 26.58
N GLU A 134 14.57 -9.20 27.65
CA GLU A 134 15.60 -10.06 28.21
C GLU A 134 16.10 -11.07 27.17
N GLY A 135 17.41 -11.14 27.02
CA GLY A 135 18.05 -12.03 26.03
C GLY A 135 18.19 -11.46 24.64
N THR A 136 17.71 -10.22 24.39
CA THR A 136 17.94 -9.53 23.11
C THR A 136 19.24 -8.75 23.11
N SER A 137 19.82 -8.54 21.92
CA SER A 137 21.01 -7.72 21.70
C SER A 137 20.70 -6.50 20.85
N ALA A 138 21.48 -5.43 21.02
CA ALA A 138 21.34 -4.25 20.16
C ALA A 138 21.68 -4.61 18.71
N THR A 139 20.95 -3.97 17.77
CA THR A 139 21.22 -4.14 16.34
C THR A 139 22.59 -3.51 15.99
N GLU A 140 23.55 -4.33 15.57
CA GLU A 140 24.85 -3.86 15.12
C GLU A 140 24.82 -3.38 13.66
N GLU A 141 23.95 -3.99 12.82
CA GLU A 141 23.84 -3.73 11.39
C GLU A 141 22.43 -3.34 10.96
N MET A 142 22.04 -2.08 11.18
CA MET A 142 20.77 -1.54 10.68
C MET A 142 20.62 -1.66 9.14
N SER A 143 21.74 -1.78 8.43
CA SER A 143 21.79 -1.93 6.98
C SER A 143 21.02 -3.17 6.48
N LEU A 144 21.00 -4.26 7.24
CA LEU A 144 20.26 -5.49 6.90
C LEU A 144 18.74 -5.22 6.88
N ILE A 145 18.22 -4.60 7.93
CA ILE A 145 16.79 -4.26 8.02
C ILE A 145 16.38 -3.31 6.88
N ILE A 146 17.22 -2.31 6.58
CA ILE A 146 16.95 -1.37 5.50
C ILE A 146 17.02 -2.06 4.13
N GLN A 147 17.91 -3.02 3.94
CA GLN A 147 18.01 -3.79 2.71
C GLN A 147 16.75 -4.63 2.49
N ASP A 148 16.31 -5.36 3.48
CA ASP A 148 15.10 -6.18 3.42
C ASP A 148 13.85 -5.33 3.17
N TYR A 149 13.78 -4.16 3.79
CA TYR A 149 12.72 -3.18 3.54
C TYR A 149 12.67 -2.76 2.06
N ARG A 150 13.81 -2.43 1.46
CA ARG A 150 13.90 -2.05 0.05
C ARG A 150 13.60 -3.22 -0.89
N GLU A 151 14.11 -4.41 -0.56
CA GLU A 151 13.83 -5.61 -1.36
C GLU A 151 12.33 -5.92 -1.35
N LEU A 152 11.67 -5.85 -0.20
CA LEU A 152 10.23 -6.04 -0.09
C LEU A 152 9.45 -5.04 -0.95
N GLN A 153 9.83 -3.75 -0.93
CA GLN A 153 9.21 -2.74 -1.79
C GLN A 153 9.38 -3.06 -3.28
N GLN A 154 10.56 -3.50 -3.69
CA GLN A 154 10.84 -3.89 -5.07
C GLN A 154 10.06 -5.15 -5.48
N ILE A 155 9.96 -6.16 -4.62
CA ILE A 155 9.14 -7.36 -4.85
C ILE A 155 7.70 -6.97 -5.09
N MET A 156 7.13 -6.14 -4.21
CA MET A 156 5.73 -5.73 -4.33
C MET A 156 5.48 -4.89 -5.58
N SER A 157 6.36 -3.95 -5.91
CA SER A 157 6.24 -3.11 -7.11
C SER A 157 6.37 -3.91 -8.41
N ASN A 158 7.37 -4.79 -8.49
CA ASN A 158 7.70 -5.49 -9.73
C ASN A 158 6.81 -6.71 -10.02
N TYR A 159 6.41 -7.44 -8.98
CA TYR A 159 5.68 -8.71 -9.14
C TYR A 159 4.21 -8.62 -8.75
N VAL A 160 3.84 -7.74 -7.82
CA VAL A 160 2.49 -7.63 -7.25
C VAL A 160 1.80 -6.32 -7.63
N GLY A 161 2.50 -5.46 -8.36
CA GLY A 161 2.04 -4.12 -8.77
C GLY A 161 0.88 -4.13 -9.77
N ILE A 162 0.92 -3.18 -10.72
CA ILE A 162 -0.21 -2.85 -11.62
C ILE A 162 -0.62 -4.00 -12.53
N VAL A 163 0.35 -4.74 -13.09
CA VAL A 163 0.10 -5.89 -13.96
C VAL A 163 0.65 -7.15 -13.31
N ARG A 164 -0.22 -8.07 -12.99
CA ARG A 164 0.06 -9.33 -12.29
C ARG A 164 0.06 -10.52 -13.26
N SER A 165 0.66 -11.63 -12.81
CA SER A 165 0.52 -12.96 -13.42
C SER A 165 0.77 -14.03 -12.36
N ASP A 166 0.28 -15.25 -12.57
CA ASP A 166 0.50 -16.36 -11.65
C ASP A 166 2.00 -16.59 -11.41
N MET A 167 2.82 -16.52 -12.47
CA MET A 167 4.27 -16.65 -12.38
C MET A 167 4.91 -15.55 -11.50
N ARG A 168 4.48 -14.30 -11.67
CA ARG A 168 5.00 -13.17 -10.88
C ARG A 168 4.61 -13.30 -9.42
N LEU A 169 3.34 -13.61 -9.13
CA LEU A 169 2.83 -13.79 -7.78
C LEU A 169 3.50 -14.96 -7.06
N GLU A 170 3.78 -16.07 -7.76
CA GLU A 170 4.53 -17.19 -7.21
C GLU A 170 5.97 -16.80 -6.87
N ARG A 171 6.63 -16.05 -7.75
CA ARG A 171 7.98 -15.53 -7.50
C ARG A 171 8.01 -14.59 -6.30
N ALA A 172 7.02 -13.69 -6.19
CA ALA A 172 6.88 -12.81 -5.02
C ALA A 172 6.72 -13.60 -3.73
N SER A 173 5.86 -14.64 -3.73
CA SER A 173 5.62 -15.49 -2.57
C SER A 173 6.91 -16.17 -2.05
N ARG A 174 7.72 -16.73 -2.96
CA ARG A 174 8.97 -17.40 -2.60
C ARG A 174 10.02 -16.44 -2.03
N ARG A 175 10.13 -15.23 -2.59
CA ARG A 175 11.07 -14.22 -2.09
C ARG A 175 10.62 -13.68 -0.74
N LEU A 176 9.31 -13.43 -0.58
CA LEU A 176 8.75 -12.99 0.69
C LEU A 176 9.02 -14.00 1.82
N GLU A 177 8.99 -15.30 1.54
CA GLU A 177 9.26 -16.34 2.52
C GLU A 177 10.70 -16.27 3.08
N ILE A 178 11.66 -15.87 2.26
CA ILE A 178 13.06 -15.70 2.70
C ILE A 178 13.14 -14.50 3.64
N ILE A 179 12.67 -13.33 3.21
CA ILE A 179 12.68 -12.10 4.03
C ILE A 179 11.92 -12.33 5.34
N TYR A 180 10.80 -13.04 5.30
CA TYR A 180 10.02 -13.38 6.50
C TYR A 180 10.86 -14.15 7.53
N LYS A 181 11.58 -15.21 7.11
CA LYS A 181 12.39 -16.03 8.02
C LYS A 181 13.51 -15.23 8.66
N GLU A 182 14.21 -14.44 7.87
CA GLU A 182 15.30 -13.57 8.32
C GLU A 182 14.79 -12.49 9.28
N THR A 183 13.65 -11.87 8.97
CA THR A 183 13.02 -10.85 9.84
C THR A 183 12.51 -11.47 11.16
N GLU A 184 11.92 -12.66 11.15
CA GLU A 184 11.47 -13.31 12.39
C GLU A 184 12.65 -13.71 13.28
N GLU A 185 13.78 -14.11 12.71
CA GLU A 185 15.02 -14.34 13.45
C GLU A 185 15.53 -13.06 14.12
N MET A 186 15.62 -11.96 13.35
CA MET A 186 15.97 -10.65 13.89
C MET A 186 14.98 -10.18 14.97
N TYR A 187 13.67 -10.38 14.76
CA TYR A 187 12.64 -9.97 15.72
C TYR A 187 12.74 -10.68 17.08
N THR A 188 13.24 -11.92 17.10
CA THR A 188 13.38 -12.71 18.33
C THR A 188 14.73 -12.54 19.02
N THR A 189 15.76 -12.08 18.32
CA THR A 189 17.14 -11.98 18.83
C THR A 189 17.61 -10.57 19.09
N LEU A 190 17.00 -9.58 18.43
CA LEU A 190 17.40 -8.17 18.53
C LEU A 190 16.44 -7.37 19.41
N THR A 191 16.98 -6.35 20.07
CA THR A 191 16.16 -5.32 20.71
C THR A 191 15.31 -4.63 19.64
N LEU A 192 14.00 -4.54 19.87
CA LEU A 192 13.07 -4.03 18.89
C LEU A 192 13.34 -2.56 18.53
N SER A 193 13.47 -2.32 17.24
CA SER A 193 13.49 -0.98 16.66
C SER A 193 12.18 -0.71 15.92
N LYS A 194 11.93 0.57 15.64
CA LYS A 194 10.79 0.98 14.82
C LYS A 194 10.85 0.34 13.43
N GLU A 195 12.03 0.36 12.82
CA GLU A 195 12.28 -0.14 11.47
C GLU A 195 12.03 -1.66 11.37
N LEU A 196 12.45 -2.42 12.37
CA LEU A 196 12.21 -3.86 12.44
C LEU A 196 10.72 -4.19 12.61
N CYS A 197 10.02 -3.45 13.46
CA CYS A 197 8.56 -3.60 13.61
C CYS A 197 7.81 -3.24 12.32
N GLU A 198 8.20 -2.15 11.63
CA GLU A 198 7.60 -1.75 10.36
C GLU A 198 7.85 -2.80 9.27
N LEU A 199 9.07 -3.31 9.14
CA LEU A 199 9.40 -4.37 8.19
C LEU A 199 8.52 -5.61 8.43
N ARG A 200 8.44 -6.09 9.66
CA ARG A 200 7.61 -7.24 10.04
C ARG A 200 6.13 -7.02 9.69
N ASN A 201 5.60 -5.83 9.96
CA ASN A 201 4.23 -5.48 9.62
C ASN A 201 4.01 -5.43 8.10
N MET A 202 4.96 -4.87 7.34
CA MET A 202 4.90 -4.84 5.88
C MET A 202 4.91 -6.25 5.28
N ILE A 203 5.71 -7.17 5.82
CA ILE A 203 5.75 -8.57 5.40
C ILE A 203 4.38 -9.23 5.60
N ALA A 204 3.74 -9.02 6.75
CA ALA A 204 2.42 -9.57 7.04
C ALA A 204 1.36 -9.06 6.04
N VAL A 205 1.36 -7.76 5.75
CA VAL A 205 0.46 -7.16 4.75
C VAL A 205 0.76 -7.67 3.34
N ALA A 206 2.04 -7.73 2.95
CA ALA A 206 2.47 -8.23 1.65
C ALA A 206 2.04 -9.69 1.44
N TYR A 207 2.20 -10.54 2.47
CA TYR A 207 1.73 -11.93 2.44
C TYR A 207 0.23 -12.02 2.15
N LEU A 208 -0.59 -11.22 2.84
CA LEU A 208 -2.04 -11.22 2.66
C LEU A 208 -2.42 -10.77 1.24
N ILE A 209 -1.78 -9.71 0.72
CA ILE A 209 -2.02 -9.20 -0.63
C ILE A 209 -1.65 -10.27 -1.68
N ILE A 210 -0.47 -10.89 -1.57
CA ILE A 210 0.00 -11.92 -2.50
C ILE A 210 -0.94 -13.13 -2.45
N LYS A 211 -1.30 -13.58 -1.25
CA LYS A 211 -2.20 -14.73 -1.04
C LYS A 211 -3.56 -14.51 -1.69
N GLN A 212 -4.18 -13.35 -1.46
CA GLN A 212 -5.47 -13.02 -2.03
C GLN A 212 -5.39 -12.83 -3.54
N ALA A 213 -4.35 -12.15 -4.04
CA ALA A 213 -4.13 -11.98 -5.47
C ALA A 213 -3.95 -13.33 -6.21
N ARG A 214 -3.28 -14.31 -5.60
CA ARG A 214 -3.13 -15.68 -6.15
C ARG A 214 -4.46 -16.46 -6.20
N GLN A 215 -5.37 -16.17 -5.30
CA GLN A 215 -6.71 -16.81 -5.26
C GLN A 215 -7.67 -16.19 -6.27
N MET A 216 -7.46 -14.95 -6.66
CA MET A 216 -8.32 -14.21 -7.58
C MET A 216 -8.01 -14.62 -9.02
N LYS A 217 -8.91 -15.38 -9.65
CA LYS A 217 -8.75 -15.91 -11.03
C LYS A 217 -9.59 -15.11 -12.05
N GLU A 218 -9.66 -13.80 -11.85
CA GLU A 218 -10.32 -12.85 -12.75
C GLU A 218 -9.67 -11.47 -12.64
N SER A 219 -9.81 -10.65 -13.67
CA SER A 219 -9.37 -9.25 -13.64
C SER A 219 -10.53 -8.33 -13.31
N VAL A 220 -10.53 -7.75 -12.11
CA VAL A 220 -11.58 -6.86 -11.60
C VAL A 220 -10.95 -5.64 -10.95
N GLY A 221 -11.39 -4.44 -11.33
CA GLY A 221 -10.93 -3.18 -10.77
C GLY A 221 -9.41 -3.00 -10.87
N LEU A 222 -8.76 -2.88 -9.73
CA LEU A 222 -7.30 -2.74 -9.63
C LEU A 222 -6.54 -4.06 -9.76
N HIS A 223 -7.19 -5.20 -9.51
CA HIS A 223 -6.59 -6.49 -9.75
C HIS A 223 -6.64 -6.82 -11.25
N TYR A 224 -5.54 -6.58 -11.95
CA TYR A 224 -5.37 -6.93 -13.35
C TYR A 224 -4.30 -8.00 -13.52
N THR A 225 -4.67 -9.12 -14.13
CA THR A 225 -3.77 -10.26 -14.35
C THR A 225 -3.75 -10.67 -15.83
N LEU A 226 -2.57 -11.04 -16.32
CA LEU A 226 -2.38 -11.48 -17.71
C LEU A 226 -3.00 -12.86 -17.97
N ASP A 227 -3.05 -13.71 -16.93
CA ASP A 227 -3.52 -15.10 -17.06
C ASP A 227 -5.05 -15.17 -17.07
N TYR A 228 -5.74 -14.17 -16.52
CA TYR A 228 -7.21 -14.11 -16.42
C TYR A 228 -7.72 -12.75 -16.89
N PRO A 229 -7.64 -12.44 -18.20
CA PRO A 229 -8.07 -11.15 -18.72
C PRO A 229 -9.59 -10.98 -18.55
N SER A 230 -10.01 -9.75 -18.28
CA SER A 230 -11.44 -9.42 -18.24
C SER A 230 -12.09 -9.74 -19.59
N GLN A 231 -13.19 -10.46 -19.59
CA GLN A 231 -14.02 -10.56 -20.79
C GLN A 231 -14.55 -9.16 -21.14
N PRO A 232 -14.55 -8.76 -22.43
CA PRO A 232 -15.16 -7.50 -22.81
C PRO A 232 -16.65 -7.55 -22.38
N HIS A 233 -17.04 -6.64 -21.48
CA HIS A 233 -18.46 -6.45 -21.20
C HIS A 233 -19.15 -6.11 -22.54
N PRO A 234 -20.21 -6.82 -22.93
CA PRO A 234 -21.00 -6.40 -24.05
C PRO A 234 -21.48 -4.98 -23.75
N ILE A 235 -21.09 -4.04 -24.61
CA ILE A 235 -21.60 -2.67 -24.57
C ILE A 235 -23.12 -2.82 -24.72
N LYS A 236 -23.88 -2.57 -23.66
CA LYS A 236 -25.31 -2.38 -23.82
C LYS A 236 -25.47 -1.10 -24.60
N GLU A 237 -25.83 -1.21 -25.86
CA GLU A 237 -26.30 -0.09 -26.64
C GLU A 237 -27.52 0.49 -25.90
N PHE A 238 -27.42 1.76 -25.50
CA PHE A 238 -28.52 2.51 -24.91
C PHE A 238 -29.34 3.15 -26.04
#